data_16fbd6a3e2fecc140b3b36b3a1afceec
#
_entry.id   16fbd6a3e2fecc140b3b36b3a1afceec
#
_cell.length_a   1.000
_cell.length_b   1.000
_cell.length_c   1.000
_cell.angle_alpha   90.00
_cell.angle_beta   90.00
_cell.angle_gamma   90.00
#
_symmetry.space_group_name_H-M   'P 1'
#
loop_
_entity.id
_entity.type
_entity.pdbx_description
1 polymer ?
#
loop_
_entity_poly.entity_id
_entity_poly.type
_entity_poly.pdbx_seq_one_letter_code
_entity_poly.pdbx_strand_id
1 'polypeptide(L)'
;MRRAPDRGLALNFGQDLSPDLQSLVFATQGATHSEVLGTPIKAAAWHTKPSWFVIAANDRMISPDQERDTAKRMGAKTLTLPTSHLPMLSQPAKVADFVIEAAASFAANAAAPGGMLKTAVA
;
A
#
# COMPACT_ATOMS: atom_id res chain seq x y z
N MET A 1 10.72 -27.41 15.57
CA MET A 1 11.93 -26.65 15.19
C MET A 1 11.46 -25.38 14.48
N ARG A 2 11.54 -24.18 15.12
CA ARG A 2 11.17 -22.92 14.46
C ARG A 2 12.27 -22.59 13.48
N ARG A 3 11.92 -22.51 12.19
CA ARG A 3 12.85 -22.02 11.17
C ARG A 3 13.09 -20.54 11.46
N ALA A 4 14.34 -20.12 11.57
CA ALA A 4 14.65 -18.70 11.70
C ALA A 4 14.09 -17.93 10.49
N PRO A 5 13.49 -16.73 10.68
CA PRO A 5 13.03 -15.93 9.56
C PRO A 5 14.17 -15.71 8.59
N ASP A 6 13.85 -15.67 7.28
CA ASP A 6 14.83 -15.35 6.25
C ASP A 6 15.46 -14.00 6.60
N ARG A 7 16.79 -13.93 6.56
CA ARG A 7 17.54 -12.69 6.84
C ARG A 7 17.06 -11.52 5.98
N GLY A 8 16.69 -11.77 4.74
CA GLY A 8 16.18 -10.75 3.82
C GLY A 8 14.87 -10.13 4.32
N LEU A 9 13.93 -10.95 4.77
CA LEU A 9 12.66 -10.50 5.33
C LEU A 9 12.86 -9.69 6.62
N ALA A 10 13.69 -10.19 7.54
CA ALA A 10 13.96 -9.53 8.81
C ALA A 10 14.72 -8.20 8.64
N LEU A 11 15.59 -8.07 7.62
CA LEU A 11 16.44 -6.89 7.45
C LEU A 11 15.85 -5.82 6.53
N ASN A 12 14.98 -6.20 5.58
CA ASN A 12 14.56 -5.31 4.50
C ASN A 12 13.05 -5.16 4.36
N PHE A 13 12.28 -6.17 4.75
CA PHE A 13 10.82 -6.20 4.52
C PHE A 13 10.02 -5.79 5.75
N GLY A 14 10.43 -6.24 6.94
CA GLY A 14 9.74 -5.96 8.20
C GLY A 14 10.74 -5.69 9.34
N GLN A 15 11.77 -4.88 9.11
CA GLN A 15 12.85 -4.65 10.07
C GLN A 15 12.42 -3.95 11.35
N ASP A 16 11.27 -3.28 11.35
CA ASP A 16 10.66 -2.60 12.50
C ASP A 16 9.62 -3.47 13.25
N LEU A 17 9.35 -4.68 12.75
CA LEU A 17 8.44 -5.61 13.40
C LEU A 17 9.13 -6.40 14.51
N SER A 18 8.36 -6.84 15.51
CA SER A 18 8.85 -7.77 16.51
C SER A 18 9.29 -9.11 15.89
N PRO A 19 10.23 -9.85 16.51
CA PRO A 19 10.69 -11.14 15.99
C PRO A 19 9.55 -12.16 15.77
N ASP A 20 8.52 -12.13 16.63
CA ASP A 20 7.36 -13.02 16.49
C ASP A 20 6.54 -12.65 15.24
N LEU A 21 6.30 -11.37 14.99
CA LEU A 21 5.62 -10.92 13.78
C LEU A 21 6.44 -11.20 12.52
N GLN A 22 7.75 -10.99 12.56
CA GLN A 22 8.64 -11.37 11.44
C GLN A 22 8.53 -12.87 11.14
N SER A 23 8.52 -13.70 12.17
CA SER A 23 8.36 -15.16 12.03
C SER A 23 6.99 -15.52 11.44
N LEU A 24 5.93 -14.85 11.87
CA LEU A 24 4.58 -15.05 11.34
C LEU A 24 4.50 -14.63 9.85
N VAL A 25 5.00 -13.45 9.51
CA VAL A 25 5.04 -12.95 8.13
C VAL A 25 5.78 -13.94 7.24
N PHE A 26 6.95 -14.44 7.68
CA PHE A 26 7.71 -15.43 6.93
C PHE A 26 6.92 -16.75 6.73
N ALA A 27 6.25 -17.23 7.77
CA ALA A 27 5.50 -18.49 7.72
C ALA A 27 4.24 -18.42 6.84
N THR A 28 3.70 -17.20 6.65
CA THR A 28 2.46 -16.97 5.89
C THR A 28 2.69 -16.48 4.47
N GLN A 29 3.96 -16.27 4.05
CA GLN A 29 4.26 -15.91 2.66
C GLN A 29 3.87 -17.03 1.70
N GLY A 30 3.01 -16.70 0.73
CA GLY A 30 2.66 -17.56 -0.38
C GLY A 30 3.60 -17.40 -1.58
N ALA A 31 3.57 -18.35 -2.49
CA ALA A 31 4.26 -18.21 -3.77
C ALA A 31 3.55 -17.19 -4.66
N THR A 32 4.32 -16.31 -5.27
CA THR A 32 3.82 -15.36 -6.27
C THR A 32 4.17 -15.87 -7.66
N HIS A 33 3.20 -15.84 -8.59
CA HIS A 33 3.43 -16.26 -9.97
C HIS A 33 4.46 -15.31 -10.64
N SER A 34 5.43 -15.87 -11.35
CA SER A 34 6.53 -15.11 -11.92
C SER A 34 6.12 -14.01 -12.92
N GLU A 35 4.98 -14.19 -13.59
CA GLU A 35 4.48 -13.24 -14.59
C GLU A 35 3.69 -12.05 -14.00
N VAL A 36 3.36 -12.08 -12.70
CA VAL A 36 2.56 -11.01 -12.06
C VAL A 36 3.15 -9.63 -12.28
N LEU A 37 4.48 -9.50 -12.14
CA LEU A 37 5.16 -8.21 -12.28
C LEU A 37 5.41 -7.81 -13.76
N GLY A 38 5.33 -8.74 -14.69
CA GLY A 38 5.56 -8.51 -16.12
C GLY A 38 4.30 -8.38 -16.95
N THR A 39 3.13 -8.67 -16.39
CA THR A 39 1.86 -8.63 -17.14
C THR A 39 1.42 -7.18 -17.36
N PRO A 40 1.21 -6.74 -18.62
CA PRO A 40 0.74 -5.39 -18.90
C PRO A 40 -0.66 -5.13 -18.33
N ILE A 41 -0.83 -3.98 -17.68
CA ILE A 41 -2.13 -3.51 -17.20
C ILE A 41 -2.83 -2.80 -18.35
N LYS A 42 -4.02 -3.26 -18.74
CA LYS A 42 -4.81 -2.65 -19.83
C LYS A 42 -5.43 -1.31 -19.47
N ALA A 43 -5.81 -1.13 -18.21
CA ALA A 43 -6.38 0.11 -17.70
C ALA A 43 -5.92 0.36 -16.26
N ALA A 44 -5.38 1.54 -16.00
CA ALA A 44 -4.94 1.95 -14.67
C ALA A 44 -6.03 2.82 -14.03
N ALA A 45 -6.74 2.30 -13.03
CA ALA A 45 -7.89 2.94 -12.39
C ALA A 45 -7.55 4.30 -11.78
N TRP A 46 -6.33 4.53 -11.35
CA TRP A 46 -5.87 5.78 -10.75
C TRP A 46 -5.93 6.99 -11.72
N HIS A 47 -6.05 6.77 -13.04
CA HIS A 47 -6.29 7.87 -14.00
C HIS A 47 -7.68 8.51 -13.86
N THR A 48 -8.65 7.76 -13.35
CA THR A 48 -10.06 8.21 -13.28
C THR A 48 -10.67 8.13 -11.89
N LYS A 49 -9.98 7.51 -10.94
CA LYS A 49 -10.46 7.32 -9.58
C LYS A 49 -9.57 8.05 -8.58
N PRO A 50 -10.12 8.63 -7.52
CA PRO A 50 -9.34 9.13 -6.40
C PRO A 50 -8.45 8.03 -5.83
N SER A 51 -7.25 8.40 -5.41
CA SER A 51 -6.25 7.46 -4.92
C SER A 51 -5.65 7.92 -3.60
N TRP A 52 -5.32 6.94 -2.75
CA TRP A 52 -4.64 7.14 -1.47
C TRP A 52 -3.38 6.28 -1.45
N PHE A 53 -2.31 6.79 -0.89
CA PHE A 53 -1.03 6.09 -0.89
C PHE A 53 -0.35 6.24 0.48
N VAL A 54 0.02 5.13 1.10
CA VAL A 54 0.84 5.11 2.30
C VAL A 54 2.30 5.04 1.88
N ILE A 55 3.11 6.01 2.32
CA ILE A 55 4.54 6.08 2.07
C ILE A 55 5.26 5.56 3.31
N ALA A 56 6.05 4.50 3.14
CA ALA A 56 6.86 3.91 4.20
C ALA A 56 8.26 4.55 4.20
N ALA A 57 8.50 5.49 5.13
CA ALA A 57 9.70 6.32 5.12
C ALA A 57 11.01 5.55 5.35
N ASN A 58 10.95 4.34 5.91
CA ASN A 58 12.09 3.47 6.16
C ASN A 58 12.03 2.18 5.34
N ASP A 59 11.27 2.18 4.24
CA ASP A 59 11.19 1.04 3.34
C ASP A 59 12.57 0.75 2.72
N ARG A 60 12.95 -0.53 2.74
CA ARG A 60 14.19 -1.04 2.17
C ARG A 60 13.96 -1.96 0.95
N MET A 61 12.70 -2.24 0.64
CA MET A 61 12.31 -3.00 -0.57
C MET A 61 12.05 -2.06 -1.75
N ILE A 62 11.31 -0.97 -1.49
CA ILE A 62 11.03 0.09 -2.46
C ILE A 62 11.59 1.39 -1.88
N SER A 63 12.33 2.14 -2.68
CA SER A 63 12.84 3.43 -2.23
C SER A 63 11.68 4.36 -1.84
N PRO A 64 11.73 5.01 -0.66
CA PRO A 64 10.73 6.00 -0.27
C PRO A 64 10.59 7.15 -1.26
N ASP A 65 11.64 7.50 -2.01
CA ASP A 65 11.56 8.50 -3.07
C ASP A 65 10.74 7.99 -4.26
N GLN A 66 10.91 6.73 -4.63
CA GLN A 66 10.09 6.10 -5.67
C GLN A 66 8.61 6.00 -5.26
N GLU A 67 8.32 5.75 -3.98
CA GLU A 67 6.96 5.79 -3.45
C GLU A 67 6.36 7.18 -3.55
N ARG A 68 7.10 8.23 -3.17
CA ARG A 68 6.68 9.64 -3.30
C ARG A 68 6.40 10.04 -4.75
N ASP A 69 7.29 9.67 -5.67
CA ASP A 69 7.12 9.95 -7.10
C ASP A 69 5.89 9.21 -7.67
N THR A 70 5.66 7.98 -7.25
CA THR A 70 4.49 7.20 -7.63
C THR A 70 3.21 7.85 -7.11
N ALA A 71 3.15 8.22 -5.84
CA ALA A 71 2.00 8.89 -5.23
C ALA A 71 1.71 10.24 -5.93
N LYS A 72 2.76 11.01 -6.24
CA LYS A 72 2.64 12.27 -6.99
C LYS A 72 2.10 12.05 -8.40
N ARG A 73 2.60 11.06 -9.13
CA ARG A 73 2.12 10.70 -10.48
C ARG A 73 0.65 10.28 -10.47
N MET A 74 0.22 9.60 -9.40
CA MET A 74 -1.17 9.18 -9.22
C MET A 74 -2.09 10.33 -8.75
N GLY A 75 -1.55 11.48 -8.36
CA GLY A 75 -2.33 12.53 -7.67
C GLY A 75 -2.94 12.04 -6.37
N ALA A 76 -2.29 11.09 -5.70
CA ALA A 76 -2.82 10.42 -4.52
C ALA A 76 -2.75 11.30 -3.28
N LYS A 77 -3.76 11.19 -2.40
CA LYS A 77 -3.64 11.66 -1.02
C LYS A 77 -2.65 10.74 -0.28
N THR A 78 -1.72 11.32 0.47
CA THR A 78 -0.63 10.54 1.07
C THR A 78 -0.67 10.56 2.58
N LEU A 79 -0.25 9.43 3.17
CA LEU A 79 0.11 9.30 4.58
C LEU A 79 1.55 8.79 4.64
N THR A 80 2.46 9.54 5.24
CA THR A 80 3.85 9.08 5.44
C THR A 80 4.04 8.56 6.85
N LEU A 81 4.54 7.32 6.97
CA LEU A 81 4.79 6.66 8.24
C LEU A 81 6.27 6.23 8.35
N PRO A 82 6.89 6.34 9.54
CA PRO A 82 8.28 5.89 9.76
C PRO A 82 8.32 4.37 9.97
N THR A 83 7.91 3.61 8.95
CA THR A 83 7.78 2.15 8.99
C THR A 83 8.63 1.50 7.91
N SER A 84 8.81 0.18 8.04
CA SER A 84 9.29 -0.69 6.98
C SER A 84 8.25 -0.85 5.85
N HIS A 85 8.48 -1.79 4.94
CA HIS A 85 7.57 -2.13 3.83
C HIS A 85 6.16 -2.59 4.27
N LEU A 86 5.95 -2.84 5.57
CA LEU A 86 4.69 -3.36 6.13
C LEU A 86 4.02 -2.35 7.10
N PRO A 87 3.65 -1.15 6.64
CA PRO A 87 3.06 -0.13 7.52
C PRO A 87 1.79 -0.61 8.22
N MET A 88 0.99 -1.49 7.59
CA MET A 88 -0.22 -2.06 8.17
C MET A 88 0.05 -2.99 9.37
N LEU A 89 1.26 -3.54 9.50
CA LEU A 89 1.65 -4.34 10.65
C LEU A 89 2.40 -3.50 11.69
N SER A 90 3.16 -2.50 11.26
CA SER A 90 3.94 -1.63 12.14
C SER A 90 3.05 -0.59 12.84
N GLN A 91 2.09 0.00 12.14
CA GLN A 91 1.19 1.05 12.65
C GLN A 91 -0.26 0.81 12.17
N PRO A 92 -0.89 -0.30 12.59
CA PRO A 92 -2.19 -0.72 12.09
C PRO A 92 -3.29 0.31 12.29
N ALA A 93 -3.32 0.99 13.43
CA ALA A 93 -4.35 2.00 13.71
C ALA A 93 -4.29 3.17 12.73
N LYS A 94 -3.09 3.72 12.45
CA LYS A 94 -2.94 4.83 11.52
C LYS A 94 -3.30 4.44 10.08
N VAL A 95 -2.96 3.23 9.67
CA VAL A 95 -3.33 2.72 8.35
C VAL A 95 -4.85 2.52 8.28
N ALA A 96 -5.46 1.96 9.32
CA ALA A 96 -6.92 1.77 9.39
C ALA A 96 -7.66 3.11 9.32
N ASP A 97 -7.24 4.11 10.10
CA ASP A 97 -7.82 5.46 10.08
C ASP A 97 -7.74 6.09 8.69
N PHE A 98 -6.62 5.94 8.01
CA PHE A 98 -6.43 6.45 6.65
C PHE A 98 -7.32 5.74 5.62
N VAL A 99 -7.53 4.43 5.76
CA VAL A 99 -8.47 3.66 4.93
C VAL A 99 -9.91 4.08 5.20
N ILE A 100 -10.30 4.30 6.47
CA ILE A 100 -11.63 4.77 6.85
C ILE A 100 -11.88 6.18 6.27
N GLU A 101 -10.90 7.07 6.35
CA GLU A 101 -10.99 8.40 5.74
C GLU A 101 -11.19 8.31 4.21
N ALA A 102 -10.45 7.43 3.53
CA ALA A 102 -10.62 7.19 2.11
C ALA A 102 -12.06 6.73 1.79
N ALA A 103 -12.57 5.75 2.52
CA ALA A 103 -13.93 5.23 2.36
C ALA A 103 -15.00 6.32 2.59
N ALA A 104 -14.84 7.13 3.64
CA ALA A 104 -15.76 8.21 3.96
C ALA A 104 -15.82 9.29 2.87
N SER A 105 -14.68 9.58 2.23
CA SER A 105 -14.62 10.56 1.14
C SER A 105 -15.41 10.11 -0.10
N PHE A 106 -15.46 8.82 -0.38
CA PHE A 106 -16.29 8.27 -1.45
C PHE A 106 -17.77 8.35 -1.13
N ALA A 107 -18.15 8.04 0.10
CA ALA A 107 -19.55 8.13 0.54
C ALA A 107 -20.09 9.57 0.45
N ALA A 108 -19.30 10.56 0.88
CA ALA A 108 -19.64 11.96 0.79
C ALA A 108 -19.81 12.44 -0.66
N ASN A 109 -18.93 12.03 -1.57
CA ASN A 109 -19.00 12.36 -2.99
C ASN A 109 -20.20 11.69 -3.69
N ALA A 110 -20.58 10.49 -3.28
CA ALA A 110 -21.76 9.79 -3.81
C ALA A 110 -23.08 10.40 -3.34
N ALA A 111 -23.11 11.03 -2.17
CA ALA A 111 -24.27 11.68 -1.58
C ALA A 111 -24.45 13.14 -2.03
N ALA A 112 -23.45 13.76 -2.68
CA ALA A 112 -23.54 15.14 -3.16
C ALA A 112 -24.52 15.24 -4.35
N PRO A 113 -25.51 16.16 -4.32
CA PRO A 113 -26.42 16.37 -5.43
C PRO A 113 -25.62 16.90 -6.62
N GLY A 114 -25.43 16.07 -7.63
CA GLY A 114 -24.63 16.39 -8.84
C GLY A 114 -23.43 15.47 -9.08
N GLY A 115 -23.20 14.47 -8.24
CA GLY A 115 -22.17 13.43 -8.40
C GLY A 115 -22.48 12.45 -9.53
N MET A 116 -22.82 12.96 -10.71
CA MET A 116 -22.95 12.14 -11.90
C MET A 116 -21.55 11.71 -12.34
N LEU A 117 -21.28 10.41 -12.33
CA LEU A 117 -20.14 9.83 -13.04
C LEU A 117 -20.11 10.48 -14.44
N LYS A 118 -19.07 11.24 -14.73
CA LYS A 118 -18.78 11.58 -16.11
C LYS A 118 -18.35 10.28 -16.80
N THR A 119 -19.32 9.63 -17.41
CA THR A 119 -19.07 8.60 -18.43
C THR A 119 -18.29 9.29 -19.56
N ALA A 120 -17.00 9.07 -19.62
CA ALA A 120 -16.23 9.36 -20.80
C ALA A 120 -16.69 8.38 -21.89
N VAL A 121 -17.55 8.88 -22.80
CA VAL A 121 -17.85 8.24 -24.08
C VAL A 121 -16.79 8.71 -25.07
N ALA A 122 -16.28 7.73 -25.83
CA ALA A 122 -15.38 7.73 -26.97
C ALA A 122 -13.89 7.70 -26.69
#